data_536bb3d7a1bb0808069b9d1af37e309d
#
_entry.id   536bb3d7a1bb0808069b9d1af37e309d
#
_cell.length_a   1.000
_cell.length_b   1.000
_cell.length_c   1.000
_cell.angle_alpha   90.00
_cell.angle_beta   90.00
_cell.angle_gamma   90.00
#
_symmetry.space_group_name_H-M   'P 1'
#
loop_
_entity.id
_entity.type
_entity.pdbx_description
1 polymer ?
#
loop_
_entity_poly.entity_id
_entity_poly.type
_entity_poly.pdbx_seq_one_letter_code
_entity_poly.pdbx_strand_id
1 'polypeptide(L)'
;MMAEKSTHTVSVILPTYNESQNIINILKKIQEIIPKNISAQAIVVDDNSPDGTGKLVEDYLKNVKEYANYTIDVIHRKAKSGLGTAILNGIKEAKGDTIVVMDCDFSHPPQIIPKMLEALKSQCDLVVASRYITGGKTENWPIKRKLLSKFATKVAKNFLNIDAKDPMSGFFAFKRNILDGKKFDAIGYKLLLEILVKTKGVSIKEIPYTFTDREIGKSKLDLKIMFDYVKSVWKLYKSTKPVGEKRASVKFLSKAARFYSVGASGLAINYLVSLFSISSNPELWYIHANVLGILASMSSNFVLNKIWTFNDREFSPKKTLPQYLKFLTFSSLGALIQLAMIYLLVDNYNIEYAPALIGSVSIAAIGNFILNKKWTFKEKVWS
;
A
#
# COMPACT_ATOMS: atom_id res chain seq x y z
N MET A 1 25.93 -17.83 44.46
CA MET A 1 25.57 -16.71 43.60
C MET A 1 24.54 -17.23 42.61
N MET A 2 23.25 -17.12 42.89
CA MET A 2 22.19 -17.47 41.95
C MET A 2 22.19 -16.43 40.85
N ALA A 3 22.40 -16.86 39.59
CA ALA A 3 22.29 -15.99 38.43
C ALA A 3 20.83 -15.46 38.37
N GLU A 4 20.65 -14.14 38.50
CA GLU A 4 19.37 -13.49 38.22
C GLU A 4 18.85 -13.98 36.86
N LYS A 5 17.77 -14.73 36.90
CA LYS A 5 17.06 -15.19 35.71
C LYS A 5 16.65 -13.95 34.91
N SER A 6 17.26 -13.74 33.77
CA SER A 6 16.92 -12.66 32.83
C SER A 6 15.41 -12.58 32.65
N THR A 7 14.81 -11.47 33.08
CA THR A 7 13.36 -11.22 33.05
C THR A 7 12.84 -10.80 31.67
N HIS A 8 13.71 -10.68 30.65
CA HIS A 8 13.32 -10.27 29.30
C HIS A 8 13.60 -11.36 28.29
N THR A 9 12.55 -11.82 27.62
CA THR A 9 12.61 -12.82 26.56
C THR A 9 12.23 -12.19 25.22
N VAL A 10 12.99 -12.53 24.17
CA VAL A 10 12.79 -11.97 22.82
C VAL A 10 12.57 -13.11 21.82
N SER A 11 11.53 -13.02 20.98
CA SER A 11 11.37 -13.90 19.82
C SER A 11 11.59 -13.14 18.54
N VAL A 12 12.56 -13.56 17.73
CA VAL A 12 12.85 -12.99 16.40
C VAL A 12 12.19 -13.88 15.35
N ILE A 13 11.22 -13.35 14.63
CA ILE A 13 10.46 -14.06 13.61
C ILE A 13 11.08 -13.80 12.24
N LEU A 14 11.45 -14.86 11.56
CA LEU A 14 12.13 -14.90 10.27
C LEU A 14 11.24 -15.64 9.25
N PRO A 15 10.31 -14.94 8.59
CA PRO A 15 9.53 -15.55 7.51
C PRO A 15 10.44 -15.79 6.30
N THR A 16 10.48 -17.03 5.78
CA THR A 16 11.38 -17.43 4.70
C THR A 16 10.63 -18.02 3.50
N TYR A 17 11.13 -17.72 2.31
CA TYR A 17 10.77 -18.38 1.07
C TYR A 17 11.91 -18.29 0.06
N ASN A 18 12.64 -19.40 -0.18
CA ASN A 18 13.84 -19.45 -1.00
C ASN A 18 14.97 -18.56 -0.46
N GLU A 19 15.37 -18.82 0.79
CA GLU A 19 16.43 -18.08 1.48
C GLU A 19 17.57 -18.98 1.94
N SER A 20 17.78 -20.12 1.28
CA SER A 20 18.82 -21.10 1.63
C SER A 20 20.24 -20.50 1.70
N GLN A 21 20.53 -19.49 0.88
CA GLN A 21 21.84 -18.82 0.84
C GLN A 21 22.08 -17.87 2.02
N ASN A 22 21.02 -17.36 2.64
CA ASN A 22 21.11 -16.30 3.65
C ASN A 22 20.82 -16.79 5.07
N ILE A 23 19.89 -17.77 5.20
CA ILE A 23 19.27 -18.10 6.49
C ILE A 23 20.25 -18.46 7.59
N ILE A 24 21.28 -19.27 7.32
CA ILE A 24 22.25 -19.67 8.35
C ILE A 24 23.10 -18.50 8.81
N ASN A 25 23.49 -17.62 7.87
CA ASN A 25 24.28 -16.45 8.19
C ASN A 25 23.50 -15.43 9.01
N ILE A 26 22.20 -15.24 8.73
CA ILE A 26 21.31 -14.40 9.52
C ILE A 26 21.16 -14.94 10.94
N LEU A 27 20.92 -16.26 11.10
CA LEU A 27 20.79 -16.90 12.41
C LEU A 27 22.04 -16.71 13.27
N LYS A 28 23.23 -16.93 12.70
CA LYS A 28 24.52 -16.68 13.36
C LYS A 28 24.66 -15.20 13.75
N LYS A 29 24.31 -14.30 12.82
CA LYS A 29 24.43 -12.86 13.07
C LYS A 29 23.48 -12.38 14.17
N ILE A 30 22.25 -12.86 14.23
CA ILE A 30 21.31 -12.55 15.31
C ILE A 30 21.88 -13.03 16.64
N GLN A 31 22.41 -14.24 16.69
CA GLN A 31 23.03 -14.80 17.89
C GLN A 31 24.20 -13.93 18.41
N GLU A 32 25.06 -13.45 17.51
CA GLU A 32 26.20 -12.59 17.88
C GLU A 32 25.79 -11.26 18.50
N ILE A 33 24.69 -10.66 18.02
CA ILE A 33 24.29 -9.31 18.39
C ILE A 33 23.30 -9.25 19.56
N ILE A 34 22.60 -10.34 19.87
CA ILE A 34 21.70 -10.39 21.02
C ILE A 34 22.50 -10.23 22.32
N PRO A 35 22.17 -9.26 23.20
CA PRO A 35 22.86 -9.10 24.46
C PRO A 35 22.83 -10.38 25.32
N LYS A 36 23.95 -10.75 25.92
CA LYS A 36 24.10 -12.01 26.68
C LYS A 36 23.14 -12.15 27.88
N ASN A 37 22.63 -11.04 28.37
CA ASN A 37 21.65 -11.00 29.48
C ASN A 37 20.19 -11.12 28.99
N ILE A 38 19.97 -11.34 27.70
CA ILE A 38 18.64 -11.53 27.10
C ILE A 38 18.53 -12.98 26.63
N SER A 39 17.44 -13.65 26.98
CA SER A 39 17.09 -14.94 26.38
C SER A 39 16.36 -14.70 25.07
N ALA A 40 16.86 -15.27 23.96
CA ALA A 40 16.31 -15.07 22.65
C ALA A 40 15.94 -16.39 21.96
N GLN A 41 14.84 -16.34 21.21
CA GLN A 41 14.34 -17.40 20.34
C GLN A 41 14.31 -16.87 18.91
N ALA A 42 14.97 -17.52 17.97
CA ALA A 42 14.77 -17.27 16.55
C ALA A 42 13.76 -18.29 16.00
N ILE A 43 12.71 -17.82 15.32
CA ILE A 43 11.68 -18.66 14.74
C ILE A 43 11.73 -18.50 13.22
N VAL A 44 12.24 -19.50 12.55
CA VAL A 44 12.22 -19.59 11.09
C VAL A 44 10.90 -20.15 10.65
N VAL A 45 10.11 -19.37 9.89
CA VAL A 45 8.83 -19.80 9.35
C VAL A 45 8.97 -20.02 7.85
N ASP A 46 9.19 -21.26 7.48
CA ASP A 46 9.42 -21.67 6.09
C ASP A 46 8.09 -21.82 5.33
N ASP A 47 7.86 -20.96 4.34
CA ASP A 47 6.64 -20.94 3.53
C ASP A 47 6.68 -21.96 2.39
N ASN A 48 7.09 -23.21 2.72
CA ASN A 48 7.27 -24.33 1.80
C ASN A 48 8.30 -24.00 0.69
N SER A 49 9.52 -23.70 1.09
CA SER A 49 10.60 -23.32 0.18
C SER A 49 11.10 -24.49 -0.67
N PRO A 50 11.01 -24.46 -2.01
CA PRO A 50 11.52 -25.52 -2.88
C PRO A 50 13.04 -25.65 -2.89
N ASP A 51 13.79 -24.62 -2.43
CA ASP A 51 15.25 -24.64 -2.32
C ASP A 51 15.78 -25.35 -1.06
N GLY A 52 14.87 -25.90 -0.24
CA GLY A 52 15.20 -26.63 0.98
C GLY A 52 15.61 -25.74 2.16
N THR A 53 15.26 -24.45 2.17
CA THR A 53 15.61 -23.50 3.25
C THR A 53 15.31 -24.07 4.64
N GLY A 54 14.09 -24.57 4.89
CA GLY A 54 13.70 -25.08 6.20
C GLY A 54 14.51 -26.33 6.60
N LYS A 55 14.73 -27.28 5.68
CA LYS A 55 15.56 -28.46 5.92
C LYS A 55 17.02 -28.10 6.22
N LEU A 56 17.57 -27.09 5.55
CA LEU A 56 18.91 -26.60 5.81
C LEU A 56 19.07 -26.11 7.26
N VAL A 57 18.04 -25.45 7.81
CA VAL A 57 18.06 -25.01 9.22
C VAL A 57 17.98 -26.20 10.17
N GLU A 58 17.13 -27.21 9.90
CA GLU A 58 17.07 -28.43 10.71
C GLU A 58 18.40 -29.18 10.72
N ASP A 59 19.05 -29.31 9.57
CA ASP A 59 20.36 -29.96 9.46
C ASP A 59 21.47 -29.15 10.17
N TYR A 60 21.38 -27.82 10.14
CA TYR A 60 22.26 -26.95 10.91
C TYR A 60 22.09 -27.18 12.42
N LEU A 61 20.85 -27.30 12.92
CA LEU A 61 20.57 -27.52 14.34
C LEU A 61 21.10 -28.86 14.87
N LYS A 62 21.15 -29.91 14.06
CA LYS A 62 21.73 -31.20 14.44
C LYS A 62 23.23 -31.12 14.77
N ASN A 63 23.95 -30.15 14.16
CA ASN A 63 25.38 -30.03 14.22
C ASN A 63 25.89 -28.89 15.12
N VAL A 64 24.95 -28.09 15.70
CA VAL A 64 25.31 -26.94 16.54
C VAL A 64 24.98 -27.24 18.00
N LYS A 65 25.93 -26.93 18.90
CA LYS A 65 25.66 -27.00 20.36
C LYS A 65 24.59 -25.98 20.74
N GLU A 66 23.66 -26.39 21.58
CA GLU A 66 22.68 -25.48 22.17
C GLU A 66 23.40 -24.35 22.95
N TYR A 67 22.95 -23.14 22.72
CA TYR A 67 23.45 -21.99 23.46
C TYR A 67 22.51 -21.69 24.62
N ALA A 68 23.05 -21.40 25.77
CA ALA A 68 22.28 -21.23 27.01
C ALA A 68 21.19 -20.12 26.94
N ASN A 69 21.38 -19.14 26.06
CA ASN A 69 20.48 -17.98 25.93
C ASN A 69 19.92 -17.76 24.53
N TYR A 70 20.13 -18.72 23.59
CA TYR A 70 19.63 -18.57 22.21
C TYR A 70 19.15 -19.90 21.68
N THR A 71 17.88 -19.96 21.31
CA THR A 71 17.23 -21.13 20.69
C THR A 71 16.77 -20.82 19.28
N ILE A 72 16.70 -21.83 18.43
CA ILE A 72 16.20 -21.71 17.05
C ILE A 72 15.07 -22.76 16.88
N ASP A 73 13.92 -22.29 16.45
CA ASP A 73 12.78 -23.14 16.11
C ASP A 73 12.46 -23.00 14.60
N VAL A 74 12.02 -24.08 13.99
CA VAL A 74 11.62 -24.11 12.57
C VAL A 74 10.16 -24.52 12.45
N ILE A 75 9.40 -23.75 11.68
CA ILE A 75 8.01 -24.02 11.35
C ILE A 75 7.89 -24.27 9.86
N HIS A 76 7.57 -25.50 9.46
CA HIS A 76 7.29 -25.83 8.06
C HIS A 76 5.83 -25.63 7.76
N ARG A 77 5.53 -24.83 6.74
CA ARG A 77 4.17 -24.62 6.27
C ARG A 77 3.86 -25.58 5.11
N LYS A 78 2.64 -26.06 5.03
CA LYS A 78 2.23 -27.03 3.99
C LYS A 78 2.22 -26.45 2.57
N ALA A 79 2.04 -25.14 2.43
CA ALA A 79 1.98 -24.45 1.15
C ALA A 79 2.35 -22.96 1.33
N LYS A 80 2.80 -22.32 0.25
CA LYS A 80 3.05 -20.87 0.21
C LYS A 80 1.75 -20.11 0.41
N SER A 81 1.58 -19.50 1.58
CA SER A 81 0.36 -18.77 1.95
C SER A 81 0.61 -17.28 2.25
N GLY A 82 1.83 -16.82 2.06
CA GLY A 82 2.20 -15.40 2.09
C GLY A 82 2.79 -14.91 3.41
N LEU A 83 3.53 -13.80 3.31
CA LEU A 83 4.36 -13.21 4.35
C LEU A 83 3.59 -12.91 5.66
N GLY A 84 2.44 -12.24 5.57
CA GLY A 84 1.68 -11.86 6.77
C GLY A 84 1.22 -13.04 7.58
N THR A 85 0.75 -14.11 6.92
CA THR A 85 0.32 -15.35 7.61
C THR A 85 1.51 -16.13 8.16
N ALA A 86 2.68 -16.09 7.52
CA ALA A 86 3.91 -16.68 8.05
C ALA A 86 4.31 -15.98 9.36
N ILE A 87 4.31 -14.65 9.38
CA ILE A 87 4.62 -13.88 10.60
C ILE A 87 3.63 -14.21 11.72
N LEU A 88 2.31 -14.28 11.43
CA LEU A 88 1.30 -14.65 12.44
C LEU A 88 1.51 -16.05 12.99
N ASN A 89 1.95 -17.00 12.18
CA ASN A 89 2.28 -18.34 12.66
C ASN A 89 3.50 -18.28 13.61
N GLY A 90 4.54 -17.52 13.26
CA GLY A 90 5.68 -17.31 14.15
C GLY A 90 5.30 -16.63 15.46
N ILE A 91 4.40 -15.63 15.44
CA ILE A 91 3.91 -14.96 16.66
C ILE A 91 3.19 -15.94 17.59
N LYS A 92 2.45 -16.92 17.07
CA LYS A 92 1.77 -17.94 17.90
C LYS A 92 2.74 -18.82 18.67
N GLU A 93 3.85 -19.20 18.06
CA GLU A 93 4.89 -20.05 18.64
C GLU A 93 5.94 -19.27 19.43
N ALA A 94 5.86 -17.94 19.38
CA ALA A 94 6.78 -17.08 20.11
C ALA A 94 6.61 -17.19 21.63
N LYS A 95 7.71 -17.43 22.33
CA LYS A 95 7.77 -17.51 23.81
C LYS A 95 8.15 -16.18 24.45
N GLY A 96 8.73 -15.25 23.66
CA GLY A 96 9.22 -13.97 24.12
C GLY A 96 8.11 -12.96 24.43
N ASP A 97 8.35 -12.11 25.42
CA ASP A 97 7.51 -10.94 25.74
C ASP A 97 7.67 -9.84 24.70
N THR A 98 8.80 -9.84 24.00
CA THR A 98 9.12 -8.93 22.91
C THR A 98 9.23 -9.72 21.62
N ILE A 99 8.54 -9.26 20.59
CA ILE A 99 8.59 -9.84 19.24
C ILE A 99 9.36 -8.90 18.32
N VAL A 100 10.30 -9.46 17.57
CA VAL A 100 11.00 -8.79 16.47
C VAL A 100 10.64 -9.50 15.19
N VAL A 101 10.31 -8.75 14.14
CA VAL A 101 10.02 -9.28 12.80
C VAL A 101 11.02 -8.69 11.82
N MET A 102 11.68 -9.52 11.03
CA MET A 102 12.61 -9.07 9.99
C MET A 102 12.71 -10.08 8.84
N ASP A 103 13.12 -9.61 7.66
CA ASP A 103 13.42 -10.47 6.52
C ASP A 103 14.83 -11.11 6.65
N CYS A 104 15.08 -12.21 5.94
CA CYS A 104 16.30 -13.01 6.04
C CYS A 104 17.37 -12.68 5.00
N ASP A 105 17.22 -11.62 4.22
CA ASP A 105 18.06 -11.31 3.07
C ASP A 105 19.07 -10.16 3.30
N PHE A 106 19.37 -9.88 4.57
CA PHE A 106 20.22 -8.77 5.01
C PHE A 106 19.77 -7.36 4.58
N SER A 107 18.66 -7.21 3.85
CA SER A 107 18.07 -5.89 3.61
C SER A 107 17.62 -5.22 4.91
N HIS A 108 17.37 -6.02 5.93
CA HIS A 108 17.13 -5.62 7.32
C HIS A 108 18.37 -5.95 8.16
N PRO A 109 19.23 -4.96 8.46
CA PRO A 109 20.47 -5.20 9.18
C PRO A 109 20.20 -5.62 10.63
N PRO A 110 20.59 -6.84 11.06
CA PRO A 110 20.32 -7.32 12.41
C PRO A 110 20.87 -6.42 13.51
N GLN A 111 21.93 -5.65 13.23
CA GLN A 111 22.58 -4.70 14.15
C GLN A 111 21.62 -3.64 14.73
N ILE A 112 20.45 -3.47 14.13
CA ILE A 112 19.40 -2.57 14.63
C ILE A 112 18.64 -3.19 15.80
N ILE A 113 18.61 -4.53 15.94
CA ILE A 113 17.82 -5.22 16.98
C ILE A 113 18.15 -4.71 18.40
N PRO A 114 19.42 -4.61 18.85
CA PRO A 114 19.71 -4.11 20.20
C PRO A 114 19.12 -2.73 20.47
N LYS A 115 19.18 -1.81 19.49
CA LYS A 115 18.59 -0.46 19.62
C LYS A 115 17.05 -0.52 19.71
N MET A 116 16.41 -1.47 18.98
CA MET A 116 14.96 -1.66 19.07
C MET A 116 14.56 -2.19 20.46
N LEU A 117 15.31 -3.14 21.00
CA LEU A 117 15.06 -3.69 22.32
C LEU A 117 15.25 -2.65 23.42
N GLU A 118 16.27 -1.80 23.32
CA GLU A 118 16.48 -0.68 24.24
C GLU A 118 15.31 0.32 24.20
N ALA A 119 14.84 0.67 23.01
CA ALA A 119 13.71 1.56 22.84
C ALA A 119 12.40 0.99 23.43
N LEU A 120 12.17 -0.33 23.35
CA LEU A 120 11.01 -0.98 23.95
C LEU A 120 11.07 -1.01 25.49
N LYS A 121 12.28 -0.99 26.07
CA LYS A 121 12.46 -0.86 27.53
C LYS A 121 12.08 0.55 28.03
N SER A 122 12.35 1.59 27.25
CA SER A 122 12.28 2.99 27.64
C SER A 122 11.01 3.72 27.26
N GLN A 123 9.81 3.14 27.43
CA GLN A 123 8.51 3.81 27.28
C GLN A 123 7.80 3.71 25.92
N CYS A 124 8.21 2.86 24.99
CA CYS A 124 7.38 2.59 23.83
C CYS A 124 6.93 1.13 23.76
N ASP A 125 5.84 0.88 23.02
CA ASP A 125 5.24 -0.43 22.90
C ASP A 125 5.52 -1.06 21.54
N LEU A 126 5.80 -0.22 20.53
CA LEU A 126 6.11 -0.61 19.18
C LEU A 126 7.27 0.22 18.63
N VAL A 127 8.26 -0.44 18.07
CA VAL A 127 9.38 0.18 17.35
C VAL A 127 9.34 -0.21 15.89
N VAL A 128 9.48 0.77 15.02
CA VAL A 128 9.55 0.58 13.55
C VAL A 128 10.95 0.99 13.09
N ALA A 129 11.69 0.09 12.46
CA ALA A 129 12.87 0.47 11.71
C ALA A 129 12.40 1.20 10.45
N SER A 130 12.79 2.47 10.31
CA SER A 130 12.22 3.41 9.34
C SER A 130 13.28 3.87 8.34
N ARG A 131 12.91 3.81 7.06
CA ARG A 131 13.71 4.32 5.93
C ARG A 131 13.46 5.82 5.69
N TYR A 132 12.42 6.38 6.30
CA TYR A 132 11.88 7.71 5.95
C TYR A 132 12.00 8.75 7.06
N ILE A 133 12.67 8.44 8.15
CA ILE A 133 13.08 9.42 9.16
C ILE A 133 14.52 9.90 8.91
N THR A 134 14.93 10.96 9.59
CA THR A 134 16.31 11.47 9.52
C THR A 134 17.32 10.37 9.88
N GLY A 135 18.29 10.13 9.03
CA GLY A 135 19.26 9.02 9.14
C GLY A 135 18.82 7.71 8.48
N GLY A 136 17.54 7.56 8.09
CA GLY A 136 17.06 6.41 7.31
C GLY A 136 17.34 6.59 5.81
N LYS A 137 17.66 5.49 5.11
CA LYS A 137 18.00 5.50 3.68
C LYS A 137 17.48 4.28 2.94
N THR A 138 17.36 4.41 1.61
CA THR A 138 17.19 3.28 0.69
C THR A 138 18.31 3.32 -0.32
N GLU A 139 19.12 2.28 -0.40
CA GLU A 139 20.21 2.14 -1.35
C GLU A 139 19.83 1.21 -2.50
N ASN A 140 20.38 1.45 -3.67
CA ASN A 140 20.20 0.66 -4.90
C ASN A 140 18.72 0.54 -5.39
N TRP A 141 17.81 1.40 -4.91
CA TRP A 141 16.43 1.41 -5.40
C TRP A 141 16.28 2.25 -6.66
N PRO A 142 15.65 1.75 -7.73
CA PRO A 142 15.23 2.55 -8.85
C PRO A 142 14.30 3.69 -8.40
N ILE A 143 14.40 4.86 -9.06
CA ILE A 143 13.59 6.04 -8.73
C ILE A 143 12.10 5.73 -8.75
N LYS A 144 11.63 4.96 -9.74
CA LYS A 144 10.22 4.50 -9.86
C LYS A 144 9.77 3.77 -8.59
N ARG A 145 10.60 2.89 -8.03
CA ARG A 145 10.29 2.14 -6.79
C ARG A 145 10.23 3.05 -5.56
N LYS A 146 11.15 4.03 -5.47
CA LYS A 146 11.14 5.04 -4.39
C LYS A 146 9.86 5.87 -4.42
N LEU A 147 9.46 6.38 -5.58
CA LEU A 147 8.24 7.16 -5.76
C LEU A 147 6.99 6.35 -5.42
N LEU A 148 6.90 5.12 -5.91
CA LEU A 148 5.76 4.24 -5.65
C LEU A 148 5.64 3.88 -4.16
N SER A 149 6.76 3.59 -3.48
CA SER A 149 6.75 3.30 -2.05
C SER A 149 6.33 4.53 -1.22
N LYS A 150 6.81 5.73 -1.56
CA LYS A 150 6.38 6.98 -0.91
C LYS A 150 4.90 7.26 -1.15
N PHE A 151 4.41 7.03 -2.38
CA PHE A 151 2.99 7.17 -2.70
C PHE A 151 2.13 6.18 -1.90
N ALA A 152 2.50 4.90 -1.87
CA ALA A 152 1.80 3.88 -1.07
C ALA A 152 1.77 4.24 0.42
N THR A 153 2.90 4.71 0.97
CA THR A 153 2.99 5.21 2.35
C THR A 153 2.04 6.37 2.60
N LYS A 154 2.00 7.36 1.69
CA LYS A 154 1.10 8.54 1.80
C LYS A 154 -0.37 8.12 1.76
N VAL A 155 -0.72 7.16 0.88
CA VAL A 155 -2.07 6.60 0.81
C VAL A 155 -2.43 5.93 2.13
N ALA A 156 -1.62 5.00 2.64
CA ALA A 156 -1.89 4.32 3.91
C ALA A 156 -2.08 5.31 5.07
N LYS A 157 -1.17 6.27 5.22
CA LYS A 157 -1.24 7.30 6.28
C LYS A 157 -2.54 8.09 6.23
N ASN A 158 -2.92 8.59 5.06
CA ASN A 158 -4.10 9.42 4.90
C ASN A 158 -5.40 8.64 5.09
N PHE A 159 -5.47 7.38 4.63
CA PHE A 159 -6.67 6.55 4.75
C PHE A 159 -6.86 5.98 6.16
N LEU A 160 -5.77 5.52 6.77
CA LEU A 160 -5.82 4.77 8.02
C LEU A 160 -5.50 5.63 9.25
N ASN A 161 -5.07 6.90 9.06
CA ASN A 161 -4.66 7.81 10.14
C ASN A 161 -3.52 7.23 10.99
N ILE A 162 -2.44 6.94 10.33
CA ILE A 162 -1.23 6.38 10.94
C ILE A 162 -0.19 7.49 11.04
N ASP A 163 0.38 7.67 12.23
CA ASP A 163 1.39 8.70 12.47
C ASP A 163 2.80 8.25 12.07
N ALA A 164 3.08 6.93 12.08
CA ALA A 164 4.37 6.39 11.66
C ALA A 164 4.76 6.88 10.25
N LYS A 165 6.04 7.26 10.07
CA LYS A 165 6.56 7.72 8.77
C LYS A 165 6.79 6.57 7.80
N ASP A 166 7.14 5.37 8.32
CA ASP A 166 7.32 4.14 7.52
C ASP A 166 6.38 3.00 7.95
N PRO A 167 5.06 3.12 7.77
CA PRO A 167 4.10 2.08 8.14
C PRO A 167 4.20 0.83 7.26
N MET A 168 5.05 0.86 6.23
CA MET A 168 5.26 -0.22 5.26
C MET A 168 6.55 -1.00 5.52
N SER A 169 7.27 -0.71 6.61
CA SER A 169 8.48 -1.44 6.96
C SER A 169 8.18 -2.92 7.24
N GLY A 170 9.10 -3.80 6.81
CA GLY A 170 9.10 -5.21 7.19
C GLY A 170 9.91 -5.48 8.46
N PHE A 171 10.61 -4.46 8.98
CA PHE A 171 11.47 -4.56 10.14
C PHE A 171 10.90 -3.75 11.31
N PHE A 172 10.37 -4.44 12.29
CA PHE A 172 9.72 -3.83 13.45
C PHE A 172 9.78 -4.75 14.67
N ALA A 173 9.63 -4.17 15.85
CA ALA A 173 9.58 -4.91 17.11
C ALA A 173 8.49 -4.34 18.02
N PHE A 174 7.89 -5.18 18.86
CA PHE A 174 6.81 -4.76 19.72
C PHE A 174 6.70 -5.64 20.97
N LYS A 175 6.10 -5.10 22.02
CA LYS A 175 5.70 -5.86 23.19
C LYS A 175 4.52 -6.77 22.85
N ARG A 176 4.59 -8.05 23.15
CA ARG A 176 3.58 -9.04 22.77
C ARG A 176 2.16 -8.68 23.23
N ASN A 177 2.04 -8.07 24.42
CA ASN A 177 0.76 -7.70 25.01
C ASN A 177 -0.06 -6.69 24.19
N ILE A 178 0.54 -5.94 23.24
CA ILE A 178 -0.23 -5.03 22.38
C ILE A 178 -1.19 -5.77 21.45
N LEU A 179 -0.99 -7.07 21.26
CA LEU A 179 -1.84 -7.93 20.43
C LEU A 179 -3.02 -8.54 21.20
N ASP A 180 -3.01 -8.48 22.54
CA ASP A 180 -3.99 -9.15 23.37
C ASP A 180 -5.42 -8.69 23.07
N GLY A 181 -6.32 -9.66 22.99
CA GLY A 181 -7.73 -9.43 22.68
C GLY A 181 -8.02 -8.99 21.24
N LYS A 182 -7.02 -8.93 20.36
CA LYS A 182 -7.19 -8.49 18.96
C LYS A 182 -7.02 -9.66 17.99
N LYS A 183 -7.88 -9.70 16.98
CA LYS A 183 -7.77 -10.66 15.88
C LYS A 183 -7.03 -10.02 14.70
N PHE A 184 -6.03 -10.72 14.18
CA PHE A 184 -5.25 -10.33 13.01
C PHE A 184 -5.52 -11.33 11.87
N ASP A 185 -5.84 -10.80 10.69
CA ASP A 185 -6.24 -11.60 9.53
C ASP A 185 -5.14 -11.67 8.47
N ALA A 186 -3.94 -11.14 8.75
CA ALA A 186 -2.84 -10.98 7.80
C ALA A 186 -3.30 -10.33 6.48
N ILE A 187 -4.04 -9.22 6.59
CA ILE A 187 -4.62 -8.52 5.46
C ILE A 187 -3.48 -7.95 4.59
N GLY A 188 -3.18 -8.61 3.49
CA GLY A 188 -2.11 -8.22 2.56
C GLY A 188 -0.70 -8.57 3.04
N TYR A 189 0.29 -7.92 2.43
CA TYR A 189 1.72 -8.22 2.65
C TYR A 189 2.32 -7.54 3.89
N LYS A 190 1.60 -6.62 4.52
CA LYS A 190 2.16 -5.71 5.53
C LYS A 190 1.42 -5.83 6.85
N LEU A 191 1.81 -6.84 7.62
CA LEU A 191 1.24 -7.08 8.96
C LEU A 191 1.44 -5.87 9.89
N LEU A 192 2.56 -5.14 9.77
CA LEU A 192 2.79 -3.90 10.52
C LEU A 192 1.65 -2.90 10.32
N LEU A 193 1.16 -2.75 9.08
CA LEU A 193 0.05 -1.84 8.80
C LEU A 193 -1.23 -2.22 9.57
N GLU A 194 -1.51 -3.52 9.65
CA GLU A 194 -2.64 -4.04 10.42
C GLU A 194 -2.45 -3.85 11.93
N ILE A 195 -1.24 -4.07 12.44
CA ILE A 195 -0.88 -3.82 13.84
C ILE A 195 -1.11 -2.34 14.16
N LEU A 196 -0.51 -1.41 13.40
CA LEU A 196 -0.64 0.04 13.62
C LEU A 196 -2.09 0.51 13.64
N VAL A 197 -2.95 -0.12 12.83
CA VAL A 197 -4.37 0.23 12.75
C VAL A 197 -5.19 -0.35 13.89
N LYS A 198 -4.92 -1.61 14.28
CA LYS A 198 -5.70 -2.32 15.31
C LYS A 198 -5.23 -2.03 16.74
N THR A 199 -3.99 -1.53 16.91
CA THR A 199 -3.41 -1.18 18.22
C THR A 199 -3.33 0.33 18.46
N LYS A 200 -4.39 1.07 18.12
CA LYS A 200 -4.44 2.53 18.34
C LYS A 200 -4.23 2.87 19.81
N GLY A 201 -3.41 3.89 20.05
CA GLY A 201 -3.08 4.36 21.41
C GLY A 201 -1.80 3.77 21.98
N VAL A 202 -1.14 2.80 21.31
CA VAL A 202 0.20 2.35 21.72
C VAL A 202 1.25 3.41 21.36
N SER A 203 2.28 3.52 22.20
CA SER A 203 3.40 4.42 21.95
C SER A 203 4.33 3.83 20.87
N ILE A 204 4.59 4.62 19.82
CA ILE A 204 5.39 4.21 18.65
C ILE A 204 6.68 5.02 18.61
N LYS A 205 7.82 4.34 18.43
CA LYS A 205 9.11 4.97 18.15
C LYS A 205 9.66 4.46 16.82
N GLU A 206 10.22 5.35 16.01
CA GLU A 206 10.90 4.97 14.77
C GLU A 206 12.42 5.10 14.95
N ILE A 207 13.16 4.10 14.46
CA ILE A 207 14.63 4.04 14.47
C ILE A 207 15.11 4.05 13.02
N PRO A 208 16.07 4.92 12.65
CA PRO A 208 16.57 4.97 11.28
C PRO A 208 17.40 3.74 10.95
N TYR A 209 17.23 3.24 9.72
CA TYR A 209 18.12 2.24 9.15
C TYR A 209 18.31 2.43 7.65
N THR A 210 19.36 1.83 7.11
CA THR A 210 19.61 1.77 5.67
C THR A 210 19.06 0.46 5.14
N PHE A 211 18.10 0.55 4.22
CA PHE A 211 17.61 -0.60 3.47
C PHE A 211 18.46 -0.73 2.21
N THR A 212 19.20 -1.82 2.08
CA THR A 212 19.96 -2.16 0.87
C THR A 212 19.18 -3.20 0.07
N ASP A 213 18.99 -2.98 -1.23
CA ASP A 213 18.25 -3.95 -2.06
C ASP A 213 19.07 -5.26 -2.19
N ARG A 214 18.37 -6.35 -2.39
CA ARG A 214 18.99 -7.69 -2.55
C ARG A 214 19.96 -7.68 -3.71
N GLU A 215 21.12 -8.29 -3.50
CA GLU A 215 22.09 -8.56 -4.59
C GLU A 215 21.59 -9.70 -5.49
N ILE A 216 20.81 -10.62 -4.93
CA ILE A 216 20.30 -11.82 -5.60
C ILE A 216 18.76 -11.82 -5.53
N GLY A 217 18.09 -11.88 -6.70
CA GLY A 217 16.63 -11.97 -6.83
C GLY A 217 15.97 -10.73 -7.43
N LYS A 218 14.95 -10.93 -8.28
CA LYS A 218 14.18 -9.82 -8.89
C LYS A 218 12.99 -9.46 -8.01
N SER A 219 12.93 -8.22 -7.56
CA SER A 219 11.72 -7.65 -6.95
C SER A 219 10.62 -7.53 -8.01
N LYS A 220 9.60 -8.38 -7.91
CA LYS A 220 8.43 -8.33 -8.80
C LYS A 220 7.49 -7.24 -8.32
N LEU A 221 7.63 -6.02 -8.85
CA LEU A 221 6.57 -5.01 -8.79
C LEU A 221 5.55 -5.34 -9.89
N ASP A 222 4.54 -6.13 -9.54
CA ASP A 222 3.44 -6.48 -10.41
C ASP A 222 2.23 -5.57 -10.11
N LEU A 223 1.46 -5.21 -11.12
CA LEU A 223 0.20 -4.47 -10.99
C LEU A 223 -0.77 -5.17 -10.02
N LYS A 224 -0.73 -6.50 -9.97
CA LYS A 224 -1.47 -7.32 -9.02
C LYS A 224 -1.13 -6.97 -7.57
N ILE A 225 0.14 -6.77 -7.24
CA ILE A 225 0.61 -6.39 -5.90
C ILE A 225 0.06 -5.02 -5.49
N MET A 226 0.04 -4.07 -6.44
CA MET A 226 -0.54 -2.74 -6.19
C MET A 226 -2.05 -2.83 -5.92
N PHE A 227 -2.76 -3.64 -6.70
CA PHE A 227 -4.21 -3.82 -6.52
C PHE A 227 -4.52 -4.48 -5.18
N ASP A 228 -3.80 -5.53 -4.81
CA ASP A 228 -3.92 -6.22 -3.53
C ASP A 228 -3.59 -5.29 -2.35
N TYR A 229 -2.63 -4.38 -2.53
CA TYR A 229 -2.31 -3.35 -1.53
C TYR A 229 -3.48 -2.39 -1.31
N VAL A 230 -4.03 -1.83 -2.39
CA VAL A 230 -5.18 -0.91 -2.30
C VAL A 230 -6.39 -1.61 -1.66
N LYS A 231 -6.65 -2.86 -2.05
CA LYS A 231 -7.70 -3.71 -1.45
C LYS A 231 -7.49 -3.92 0.05
N SER A 232 -6.23 -4.14 0.47
CA SER A 232 -5.85 -4.33 1.87
C SER A 232 -6.07 -3.05 2.69
N VAL A 233 -5.61 -1.90 2.18
CA VAL A 233 -5.83 -0.59 2.82
C VAL A 233 -7.34 -0.32 2.95
N TRP A 234 -8.12 -0.63 1.91
CA TRP A 234 -9.57 -0.46 1.94
C TRP A 234 -10.25 -1.39 2.96
N LYS A 235 -9.83 -2.66 3.04
CA LYS A 235 -10.35 -3.62 4.04
C LYS A 235 -10.04 -3.16 5.46
N LEU A 236 -8.80 -2.72 5.72
CA LEU A 236 -8.40 -2.14 7.00
C LEU A 236 -9.18 -0.87 7.35
N TYR A 237 -9.39 0.01 6.38
CA TYR A 237 -10.20 1.20 6.57
C TYR A 237 -11.64 0.86 6.99
N LYS A 238 -12.26 -0.16 6.36
CA LYS A 238 -13.62 -0.60 6.72
C LYS A 238 -13.68 -1.21 8.13
N SER A 239 -12.65 -1.96 8.54
CA SER A 239 -12.62 -2.63 9.83
C SER A 239 -12.43 -1.70 11.04
N THR A 240 -11.98 -0.46 10.80
CA THR A 240 -11.61 0.48 11.88
C THR A 240 -12.61 1.59 12.14
N LYS A 241 -13.69 1.67 11.36
CA LYS A 241 -14.67 2.75 11.52
C LYS A 241 -16.06 2.26 11.90
N PRO A 242 -16.75 2.99 12.81
CA PRO A 242 -18.18 2.80 13.00
C PRO A 242 -18.91 3.02 11.68
N VAL A 243 -19.95 2.22 11.45
CA VAL A 243 -20.84 2.30 10.28
C VAL A 243 -21.41 3.72 10.20
N GLY A 244 -21.02 4.50 9.19
CA GLY A 244 -21.55 5.86 8.96
C GLY A 244 -20.53 6.98 8.77
N GLU A 245 -19.36 6.96 9.38
CA GLU A 245 -18.35 8.02 9.24
C GLU A 245 -17.33 7.76 8.12
N LYS A 246 -17.47 8.46 7.00
CA LYS A 246 -16.46 8.47 5.93
C LYS A 246 -15.58 9.72 6.07
N ARG A 247 -14.24 9.54 6.01
CA ARG A 247 -13.31 10.68 5.96
C ARG A 247 -13.50 11.48 4.67
N ALA A 248 -13.17 12.78 4.71
CA ALA A 248 -13.23 13.66 3.54
C ALA A 248 -12.45 13.09 2.34
N SER A 249 -11.25 12.52 2.56
CA SER A 249 -10.46 11.88 1.51
C SER A 249 -11.15 10.68 0.85
N VAL A 250 -11.87 9.86 1.62
CA VAL A 250 -12.60 8.70 1.09
C VAL A 250 -13.86 9.15 0.35
N LYS A 251 -14.56 10.16 0.86
CA LYS A 251 -15.70 10.77 0.14
C LYS A 251 -15.22 11.35 -1.19
N PHE A 252 -14.12 12.11 -1.18
CA PHE A 252 -13.51 12.67 -2.38
C PHE A 252 -13.18 11.59 -3.42
N LEU A 253 -12.44 10.55 -3.02
CA LEU A 253 -12.04 9.47 -3.93
C LEU A 253 -13.22 8.62 -4.42
N SER A 254 -14.20 8.38 -3.58
CA SER A 254 -15.44 7.69 -4.00
C SER A 254 -16.20 8.50 -5.04
N LYS A 255 -16.28 9.83 -4.89
CA LYS A 255 -16.89 10.71 -5.89
C LYS A 255 -16.06 10.78 -7.17
N ALA A 256 -14.74 10.88 -7.06
CA ALA A 256 -13.85 10.84 -8.21
C ALA A 256 -14.00 9.51 -9.00
N ALA A 257 -14.01 8.37 -8.31
CA ALA A 257 -14.22 7.07 -8.95
C ALA A 257 -15.57 7.00 -9.70
N ARG A 258 -16.65 7.50 -9.10
CA ARG A 258 -17.96 7.58 -9.79
C ARG A 258 -17.90 8.51 -11.00
N PHE A 259 -17.28 9.69 -10.86
CA PHE A 259 -17.15 10.66 -11.95
C PHE A 259 -16.45 10.06 -13.16
N TYR A 260 -15.34 9.33 -12.94
CA TYR A 260 -14.59 8.66 -14.02
C TYR A 260 -15.33 7.44 -14.57
N SER A 261 -16.06 6.68 -13.75
CA SER A 261 -16.90 5.58 -14.23
C SER A 261 -18.01 6.09 -15.17
N VAL A 262 -18.62 7.24 -14.82
CA VAL A 262 -19.57 7.92 -15.70
C VAL A 262 -18.90 8.38 -16.98
N GLY A 263 -17.69 8.98 -16.89
CA GLY A 263 -16.93 9.37 -18.08
C GLY A 263 -16.64 8.18 -19.03
N ALA A 264 -16.27 7.04 -18.45
CA ALA A 264 -16.05 5.82 -19.25
C ALA A 264 -17.33 5.30 -19.90
N SER A 265 -18.51 5.36 -19.24
CA SER A 265 -19.78 5.00 -19.85
C SER A 265 -20.16 5.93 -21.01
N GLY A 266 -19.74 7.18 -20.97
CA GLY A 266 -19.93 8.14 -22.05
C GLY A 266 -19.24 7.72 -23.36
N LEU A 267 -18.09 7.02 -23.30
CA LEU A 267 -17.45 6.49 -24.52
C LEU A 267 -18.32 5.45 -25.21
N ALA A 268 -18.95 4.57 -24.44
CA ALA A 268 -19.89 3.59 -24.99
C ALA A 268 -21.12 4.27 -25.63
N ILE A 269 -21.66 5.29 -24.99
CA ILE A 269 -22.79 6.06 -25.50
C ILE A 269 -22.42 6.79 -26.81
N ASN A 270 -21.24 7.44 -26.84
CA ASN A 270 -20.74 8.08 -28.06
C ASN A 270 -20.68 7.08 -29.21
N TYR A 271 -20.02 5.94 -28.97
CA TYR A 271 -19.89 4.90 -29.99
C TYR A 271 -21.23 4.38 -30.49
N LEU A 272 -22.15 4.04 -29.59
CA LEU A 272 -23.47 3.50 -29.94
C LEU A 272 -24.32 4.51 -30.72
N VAL A 273 -24.34 5.79 -30.29
CA VAL A 273 -25.10 6.84 -30.99
C VAL A 273 -24.50 7.13 -32.35
N SER A 274 -23.17 7.20 -32.47
CA SER A 274 -22.51 7.40 -33.76
C SER A 274 -22.78 6.23 -34.74
N LEU A 275 -22.69 5.00 -34.24
CA LEU A 275 -22.95 3.81 -35.05
C LEU A 275 -24.43 3.78 -35.50
N PHE A 276 -25.37 4.03 -34.58
CA PHE A 276 -26.78 4.07 -34.92
C PHE A 276 -27.11 5.16 -35.96
N SER A 277 -26.51 6.35 -35.83
CA SER A 277 -26.71 7.47 -36.75
C SER A 277 -26.24 7.13 -38.16
N ILE A 278 -25.08 6.48 -38.29
CA ILE A 278 -24.55 6.03 -39.61
C ILE A 278 -25.41 4.90 -40.17
N SER A 279 -25.82 3.94 -39.34
CA SER A 279 -26.64 2.81 -39.77
C SER A 279 -28.04 3.24 -40.25
N SER A 280 -28.62 4.26 -39.59
CA SER A 280 -29.93 4.77 -39.92
C SER A 280 -29.94 5.71 -41.13
N ASN A 281 -28.80 6.36 -41.41
CA ASN A 281 -28.63 7.23 -42.58
C ASN A 281 -27.22 7.05 -43.16
N PRO A 282 -27.04 6.14 -44.13
CA PRO A 282 -25.74 5.84 -44.72
C PRO A 282 -25.08 7.02 -45.44
N GLU A 283 -25.84 8.04 -45.83
CA GLU A 283 -25.32 9.26 -46.46
C GLU A 283 -24.77 10.26 -45.43
N LEU A 284 -25.04 10.02 -44.17
CA LEU A 284 -24.55 10.90 -43.07
C LEU A 284 -23.03 10.80 -42.94
N TRP A 285 -22.34 11.91 -43.14
CA TRP A 285 -20.90 11.97 -42.95
C TRP A 285 -20.53 11.56 -41.50
N TYR A 286 -19.59 10.65 -41.36
CA TYR A 286 -19.20 10.07 -40.07
C TYR A 286 -18.84 11.11 -39.01
N ILE A 287 -18.35 12.31 -39.42
CA ILE A 287 -18.07 13.42 -38.50
C ILE A 287 -19.36 13.94 -37.85
N HIS A 288 -20.44 14.10 -38.64
CA HIS A 288 -21.73 14.55 -38.07
C HIS A 288 -22.29 13.50 -37.09
N ALA A 289 -22.19 12.22 -37.43
CA ALA A 289 -22.58 11.14 -36.52
C ALA A 289 -21.78 11.16 -35.23
N ASN A 290 -20.46 11.41 -35.32
CA ASN A 290 -19.61 11.51 -34.11
C ASN A 290 -19.94 12.76 -33.27
N VAL A 291 -20.27 13.89 -33.87
CA VAL A 291 -20.73 15.08 -33.12
C VAL A 291 -22.01 14.78 -32.34
N LEU A 292 -22.98 14.06 -32.96
CA LEU A 292 -24.18 13.61 -32.26
C LEU A 292 -23.83 12.68 -31.07
N GLY A 293 -22.92 11.74 -31.29
CA GLY A 293 -22.43 10.85 -30.24
C GLY A 293 -21.76 11.59 -29.09
N ILE A 294 -20.92 12.59 -29.36
CA ILE A 294 -20.27 13.44 -28.35
C ILE A 294 -21.31 14.21 -27.54
N LEU A 295 -22.30 14.83 -28.19
CA LEU A 295 -23.37 15.57 -27.49
C LEU A 295 -24.21 14.67 -26.61
N ALA A 296 -24.57 13.48 -27.10
CA ALA A 296 -25.28 12.48 -26.31
C ALA A 296 -24.48 12.01 -25.09
N SER A 297 -23.18 11.71 -25.30
CA SER A 297 -22.25 11.33 -24.26
C SER A 297 -22.09 12.41 -23.16
N MET A 298 -21.88 13.67 -23.56
CA MET A 298 -21.74 14.79 -22.62
C MET A 298 -23.02 15.01 -21.82
N SER A 299 -24.18 14.92 -22.47
CA SER A 299 -25.49 15.07 -21.81
C SER A 299 -25.75 13.95 -20.81
N SER A 300 -25.49 12.70 -21.21
CA SER A 300 -25.58 11.54 -20.32
C SER A 300 -24.60 11.65 -19.12
N ASN A 301 -23.34 12.03 -19.39
CA ASN A 301 -22.36 12.22 -18.35
C ASN A 301 -22.77 13.31 -17.35
N PHE A 302 -23.36 14.39 -17.81
CA PHE A 302 -23.90 15.44 -16.93
C PHE A 302 -25.01 14.89 -16.03
N VAL A 303 -26.02 14.24 -16.61
CA VAL A 303 -27.17 13.70 -15.86
C VAL A 303 -26.73 12.66 -14.85
N LEU A 304 -25.91 11.69 -15.26
CA LEU A 304 -25.39 10.64 -14.38
C LEU A 304 -24.52 11.21 -13.26
N ASN A 305 -23.65 12.16 -13.57
CA ASN A 305 -22.84 12.82 -12.54
C ASN A 305 -23.70 13.62 -11.57
N LYS A 306 -24.69 14.36 -12.07
CA LYS A 306 -25.64 15.12 -11.24
C LYS A 306 -26.33 14.20 -10.23
N ILE A 307 -26.91 13.09 -10.68
CA ILE A 307 -27.70 12.18 -9.84
C ILE A 307 -26.78 11.30 -8.97
N TRP A 308 -25.81 10.61 -9.57
CA TRP A 308 -25.06 9.53 -8.91
C TRP A 308 -23.78 10.01 -8.22
N THR A 309 -23.01 10.90 -8.87
CA THR A 309 -21.75 11.38 -8.28
C THR A 309 -21.98 12.44 -7.22
N PHE A 310 -22.80 13.44 -7.55
CA PHE A 310 -23.01 14.62 -6.69
C PHE A 310 -24.33 14.60 -5.92
N ASN A 311 -25.18 13.59 -6.16
CA ASN A 311 -26.48 13.41 -5.49
C ASN A 311 -27.38 14.66 -5.52
N ASP A 312 -27.28 15.45 -6.59
CA ASP A 312 -28.10 16.62 -6.85
C ASP A 312 -29.31 16.18 -7.71
N ARG A 313 -30.50 16.10 -7.11
CA ARG A 313 -31.73 15.63 -7.74
C ARG A 313 -32.67 16.75 -8.16
N GLU A 314 -32.26 17.99 -8.05
CA GLU A 314 -33.05 19.15 -8.45
C GLU A 314 -32.86 19.44 -9.95
N PHE A 315 -33.93 19.26 -10.73
CA PHE A 315 -33.92 19.42 -12.20
C PHE A 315 -34.69 20.68 -12.63
N SER A 316 -34.84 21.71 -11.77
CA SER A 316 -35.43 22.98 -12.20
C SER A 316 -34.60 23.59 -13.34
N PRO A 317 -35.21 24.13 -14.41
CA PRO A 317 -34.48 24.72 -15.54
C PRO A 317 -33.54 25.84 -15.12
N LYS A 318 -33.94 26.68 -14.16
CA LYS A 318 -33.11 27.78 -13.63
C LYS A 318 -31.79 27.32 -13.00
N LYS A 319 -31.75 26.12 -12.45
CA LYS A 319 -30.54 25.54 -11.85
C LYS A 319 -29.79 24.63 -12.83
N THR A 320 -30.53 23.79 -13.54
CA THR A 320 -29.93 22.72 -14.38
C THR A 320 -29.24 23.28 -15.61
N LEU A 321 -29.80 24.28 -16.29
CA LEU A 321 -29.21 24.85 -17.50
C LEU A 321 -27.83 25.51 -17.24
N PRO A 322 -27.68 26.38 -16.23
CA PRO A 322 -26.36 26.93 -15.90
C PRO A 322 -25.34 25.85 -15.44
N GLN A 323 -25.79 24.80 -14.74
CA GLN A 323 -24.93 23.68 -14.38
C GLN A 323 -24.46 22.90 -15.60
N TYR A 324 -25.34 22.64 -16.55
CA TYR A 324 -25.01 21.93 -17.79
C TYR A 324 -24.00 22.72 -18.64
N LEU A 325 -24.20 24.02 -18.82
CA LEU A 325 -23.29 24.88 -19.55
C LEU A 325 -21.89 24.90 -18.89
N LYS A 326 -21.82 25.02 -17.56
CA LYS A 326 -20.55 24.94 -16.83
C LYS A 326 -19.87 23.58 -16.99
N PHE A 327 -20.66 22.49 -16.92
CA PHE A 327 -20.15 21.14 -17.13
C PHE A 327 -19.52 20.98 -18.51
N LEU A 328 -20.20 21.47 -19.57
CA LEU A 328 -19.68 21.47 -20.92
C LEU A 328 -18.37 22.27 -21.03
N THR A 329 -18.35 23.51 -20.49
CA THR A 329 -17.16 24.38 -20.51
C THR A 329 -15.97 23.70 -19.83
N PHE A 330 -16.14 23.15 -18.64
CA PHE A 330 -15.03 22.51 -17.94
C PHE A 330 -14.58 21.19 -18.60
N SER A 331 -15.50 20.43 -19.20
CA SER A 331 -15.15 19.22 -19.93
C SER A 331 -14.37 19.54 -21.22
N SER A 332 -14.76 20.59 -21.94
CA SER A 332 -14.03 21.07 -23.12
C SER A 332 -12.66 21.66 -22.74
N LEU A 333 -12.56 22.40 -21.64
CA LEU A 333 -11.28 22.89 -21.13
C LEU A 333 -10.34 21.74 -20.75
N GLY A 334 -10.88 20.67 -20.16
CA GLY A 334 -10.10 19.47 -19.87
C GLY A 334 -9.49 18.85 -21.12
N ALA A 335 -10.26 18.75 -22.21
CA ALA A 335 -9.77 18.27 -23.50
C ALA A 335 -8.64 19.17 -24.08
N LEU A 336 -8.79 20.49 -24.01
CA LEU A 336 -7.76 21.44 -24.43
C LEU A 336 -6.46 21.29 -23.63
N ILE A 337 -6.56 21.15 -22.30
CA ILE A 337 -5.40 20.91 -21.43
C ILE A 337 -4.71 19.59 -21.81
N GLN A 338 -5.48 18.53 -22.06
CA GLN A 338 -4.93 17.25 -22.50
C GLN A 338 -4.13 17.39 -23.80
N LEU A 339 -4.67 18.05 -24.80
CA LEU A 339 -4.01 18.26 -26.09
C LEU A 339 -2.73 19.10 -25.95
N ALA A 340 -2.78 20.19 -25.19
CA ALA A 340 -1.61 21.01 -24.91
C ALA A 340 -0.51 20.23 -24.16
N MET A 341 -0.90 19.40 -23.18
CA MET A 341 0.05 18.56 -22.45
C MET A 341 0.68 17.48 -23.30
N ILE A 342 -0.09 16.82 -24.20
CA ILE A 342 0.46 15.82 -25.14
C ILE A 342 1.49 16.50 -26.03
N TYR A 343 1.14 17.64 -26.64
CA TYR A 343 2.06 18.42 -27.47
C TYR A 343 3.36 18.74 -26.73
N LEU A 344 3.27 19.31 -25.53
CA LEU A 344 4.45 19.62 -24.72
C LEU A 344 5.30 18.38 -24.41
N LEU A 345 4.70 17.30 -24.00
CA LEU A 345 5.43 16.10 -23.56
C LEU A 345 6.09 15.36 -24.73
N VAL A 346 5.43 15.28 -25.89
CA VAL A 346 5.95 14.57 -27.06
C VAL A 346 6.94 15.44 -27.81
N ASP A 347 6.53 16.67 -28.22
CA ASP A 347 7.35 17.49 -29.13
C ASP A 347 8.47 18.25 -28.42
N ASN A 348 8.27 18.72 -27.17
CA ASN A 348 9.30 19.48 -26.47
C ASN A 348 10.18 18.66 -25.55
N TYR A 349 9.61 17.59 -24.92
CA TYR A 349 10.35 16.74 -23.98
C TYR A 349 10.71 15.37 -24.52
N ASN A 350 10.41 15.08 -25.78
CA ASN A 350 10.69 13.80 -26.47
C ASN A 350 10.22 12.56 -25.67
N ILE A 351 9.09 12.68 -24.95
CA ILE A 351 8.50 11.55 -24.24
C ILE A 351 7.67 10.74 -25.24
N GLU A 352 7.81 9.43 -25.23
CA GLU A 352 7.00 8.53 -26.06
C GLU A 352 5.49 8.83 -25.90
N TYR A 353 4.74 8.71 -27.00
CA TYR A 353 3.31 9.07 -27.06
C TYR A 353 2.45 8.36 -26.00
N ALA A 354 2.66 7.06 -25.76
CA ALA A 354 1.82 6.30 -24.81
C ALA A 354 1.93 6.81 -23.36
N PRO A 355 3.11 6.98 -22.75
CA PRO A 355 3.24 7.57 -21.42
C PRO A 355 2.83 9.05 -21.38
N ALA A 356 3.05 9.83 -22.44
CA ALA A 356 2.60 11.22 -22.55
C ALA A 356 1.06 11.30 -22.54
N LEU A 357 0.40 10.42 -23.29
CA LEU A 357 -1.07 10.33 -23.32
C LEU A 357 -1.64 9.98 -21.93
N ILE A 358 -1.11 8.96 -21.26
CA ILE A 358 -1.57 8.56 -19.93
C ILE A 358 -1.39 9.71 -18.91
N GLY A 359 -0.26 10.40 -18.96
CA GLY A 359 0.02 11.53 -18.09
C GLY A 359 -0.93 12.71 -18.32
N SER A 360 -1.11 13.12 -19.57
CA SER A 360 -1.98 14.25 -19.95
C SER A 360 -3.46 13.99 -19.66
N VAL A 361 -3.96 12.79 -19.98
CA VAL A 361 -5.34 12.36 -19.64
C VAL A 361 -5.54 12.40 -18.13
N SER A 362 -4.57 11.91 -17.35
CA SER A 362 -4.67 11.89 -15.88
C SER A 362 -4.77 13.29 -15.29
N ILE A 363 -3.95 14.23 -15.78
CA ILE A 363 -3.94 15.63 -15.31
C ILE A 363 -5.25 16.33 -15.70
N ALA A 364 -5.66 16.20 -16.96
CA ALA A 364 -6.91 16.79 -17.47
C ALA A 364 -8.14 16.25 -16.71
N ALA A 365 -8.17 14.95 -16.45
CA ALA A 365 -9.26 14.30 -15.74
C ALA A 365 -9.38 14.80 -14.28
N ILE A 366 -8.25 14.91 -13.57
CA ILE A 366 -8.24 15.45 -12.20
C ILE A 366 -8.74 16.90 -12.20
N GLY A 367 -8.26 17.73 -13.12
CA GLY A 367 -8.70 19.11 -13.29
C GLY A 367 -10.21 19.19 -13.55
N ASN A 368 -10.70 18.43 -14.52
CA ASN A 368 -12.12 18.39 -14.87
C ASN A 368 -13.01 17.99 -13.66
N PHE A 369 -12.62 16.97 -12.90
CA PHE A 369 -13.35 16.58 -11.68
C PHE A 369 -13.38 17.69 -10.63
N ILE A 370 -12.24 18.31 -10.33
CA ILE A 370 -12.14 19.38 -9.31
C ILE A 370 -12.98 20.59 -9.72
N LEU A 371 -12.88 21.03 -10.98
CA LEU A 371 -13.63 22.17 -11.50
C LEU A 371 -15.13 21.92 -11.45
N ASN A 372 -15.58 20.75 -11.91
CA ASN A 372 -16.99 20.40 -11.85
C ASN A 372 -17.50 20.28 -10.40
N LYS A 373 -16.75 19.64 -9.51
CA LYS A 373 -17.11 19.53 -8.10
C LYS A 373 -17.31 20.90 -7.45
N LYS A 374 -16.35 21.81 -7.66
CA LYS A 374 -16.35 23.14 -7.00
C LYS A 374 -17.35 24.11 -7.61
N TRP A 375 -17.36 24.24 -8.94
CA TRP A 375 -18.07 25.33 -9.61
C TRP A 375 -19.39 24.92 -10.30
N THR A 376 -19.49 23.68 -10.76
CA THR A 376 -20.74 23.17 -11.33
C THR A 376 -21.69 22.73 -10.23
N PHE A 377 -21.21 21.90 -9.29
CA PHE A 377 -22.03 21.31 -8.24
C PHE A 377 -21.89 22.01 -6.88
N LYS A 378 -21.09 23.08 -6.79
CA LYS A 378 -20.89 23.92 -5.59
C LYS A 378 -20.52 23.13 -4.32
N GLU A 379 -19.78 22.06 -4.44
CA GLU A 379 -19.28 21.28 -3.30
C GLU A 379 -17.86 21.74 -2.87
N LYS A 380 -17.55 21.61 -1.57
CA LYS A 380 -16.18 21.79 -1.08
C LYS A 380 -15.25 20.74 -1.71
N VAL A 381 -14.06 21.14 -2.16
CA VAL A 381 -13.12 20.22 -2.85
C VAL A 381 -12.78 19.01 -1.97
N TRP A 382 -12.60 19.24 -0.69
CA TRP A 382 -12.18 18.23 0.28
C TRP A 382 -13.31 17.76 1.24
N SER A 383 -14.53 17.74 0.80
CA SER A 383 -15.68 17.26 1.61
C SER A 383 -16.10 15.83 1.24
#